data_b754c8645b8e7d20fbf762a98f0cacf1
#
_entry.id   b754c8645b8e7d20fbf762a98f0cacf1
#
_cell.length_a   1.000
_cell.length_b   1.000
_cell.length_c   1.000
_cell.angle_alpha   90.00
_cell.angle_beta   90.00
_cell.angle_gamma   90.00
#
_symmetry.space_group_name_H-M   'P 1'
#
loop_
_entity.id
_entity.type
_entity.pdbx_description
1 polymer ?
#
loop_
_entity_poly.entity_id
_entity_poly.type
_entity_poly.pdbx_seq_one_letter_code
_entity_poly.pdbx_strand_id
1 'polypeptide(L)'
;MTYAPQCTYYQQMTTDKSCCLPSGTNKAAGAISARKSKAAEKLVNELDSRFFKALSEPVRVEILKFLMLNGCCDIGTIANNMPQDRSVISRHLSTMLDAGLLTCIKESRYSYYDVDSQFFLNKTQAIAEQIKKCIMECCPPAK
;
A
#
# COMPACT_ATOMS: atom_id res chain seq x y z
N MET A 1 27.06 16.10 0.40
CA MET A 1 25.76 16.38 1.03
C MET A 1 25.30 15.12 1.72
N THR A 2 25.52 15.05 3.01
CA THR A 2 25.31 13.87 3.85
C THR A 2 23.84 13.80 4.27
N TYR A 3 23.13 12.79 3.78
CA TYR A 3 21.78 12.47 4.24
C TYR A 3 21.93 11.81 5.62
N ALA A 4 21.57 12.51 6.67
CA ALA A 4 21.45 11.93 8.00
C ALA A 4 20.06 11.23 8.09
N PRO A 5 19.98 9.93 8.35
CA PRO A 5 18.71 9.26 8.57
C PRO A 5 18.23 9.59 9.99
N GLN A 6 17.15 10.34 10.09
CA GLN A 6 16.38 10.44 11.33
C GLN A 6 15.62 9.12 11.57
N CYS A 7 16.32 8.09 11.96
CA CYS A 7 15.75 6.82 12.40
C CYS A 7 15.78 6.68 13.91
N THR A 8 15.32 7.70 14.63
CA THR A 8 15.22 7.68 16.10
C THR A 8 14.13 6.73 16.60
N TYR A 9 13.15 6.41 15.77
CA TYR A 9 12.07 5.47 16.13
C TYR A 9 12.51 3.99 16.09
N TYR A 10 13.46 3.64 15.23
CA TYR A 10 13.93 2.26 15.08
C TYR A 10 15.03 1.90 16.09
N GLN A 11 15.78 2.87 16.59
CA GLN A 11 16.86 2.62 17.55
C GLN A 11 16.39 2.32 18.97
N GLN A 12 15.16 2.71 19.33
CA GLN A 12 14.57 2.37 20.63
C GLN A 12 13.94 0.97 20.69
N MET A 13 13.76 0.30 19.55
CA MET A 13 13.14 -1.05 19.47
C MET A 13 14.14 -2.20 19.63
N THR A 14 15.45 -1.96 19.62
CA THR A 14 16.46 -3.05 19.52
C THR A 14 17.01 -3.55 20.85
N THR A 15 16.59 -3.00 22.00
CA THR A 15 17.16 -3.40 23.31
C THR A 15 16.30 -4.39 24.10
N ASP A 16 15.05 -4.66 23.70
CA ASP A 16 14.22 -5.65 24.42
C ASP A 16 13.91 -6.88 23.55
N LYS A 17 14.78 -7.88 23.60
CA LYS A 17 14.58 -9.21 23.01
C LYS A 17 13.48 -10.03 23.73
N SER A 18 12.80 -9.47 24.71
CA SER A 18 11.80 -10.15 25.54
C SER A 18 10.46 -10.36 24.82
N CYS A 19 10.18 -9.65 23.72
CA CYS A 19 8.91 -9.79 22.99
C CYS A 19 8.73 -11.10 22.21
N CYS A 20 9.80 -11.88 21.98
CA CYS A 20 9.74 -13.06 21.10
C CYS A 20 9.90 -14.41 21.82
N LEU A 21 10.00 -14.46 23.15
CA LEU A 21 10.11 -15.71 23.89
C LEU A 21 8.75 -16.10 24.52
N PRO A 22 8.24 -17.32 24.26
CA PRO A 22 7.06 -17.83 24.92
C PRO A 22 7.43 -18.20 26.36
N SER A 23 7.19 -17.33 27.32
CA SER A 23 7.30 -17.66 28.74
C SER A 23 5.94 -17.98 29.34
N GLY A 24 5.79 -19.24 29.74
CA GLY A 24 4.92 -19.63 30.87
C GLY A 24 3.41 -19.72 30.60
N THR A 25 2.91 -20.90 30.87
CA THR A 25 1.50 -21.29 31.00
C THR A 25 0.70 -20.33 31.91
N ASN A 26 -0.11 -19.45 31.31
CA ASN A 26 -1.12 -18.68 32.04
C ASN A 26 -2.37 -18.47 31.18
N LYS A 27 -3.58 -18.62 31.77
CA LYS A 27 -4.87 -18.35 31.10
C LYS A 27 -4.96 -16.93 30.50
N ALA A 28 -4.22 -15.96 31.03
CA ALA A 28 -4.08 -14.62 30.45
C ALA A 28 -3.33 -14.64 29.10
N ALA A 29 -2.40 -15.56 28.88
CA ALA A 29 -1.68 -15.72 27.62
C ALA A 29 -2.60 -16.10 26.45
N GLY A 30 -3.66 -16.87 26.69
CA GLY A 30 -4.64 -17.25 25.66
C GLY A 30 -5.46 -16.05 25.15
N ALA A 31 -5.86 -15.14 26.04
CA ALA A 31 -6.61 -13.93 25.64
C ALA A 31 -5.73 -12.92 24.88
N ILE A 32 -4.46 -12.78 25.28
CA ILE A 32 -3.48 -11.94 24.60
C ILE A 32 -3.15 -12.52 23.22
N SER A 33 -3.01 -13.84 23.10
CA SER A 33 -2.79 -14.54 21.84
C SER A 33 -3.97 -14.34 20.87
N ALA A 34 -5.22 -14.43 21.34
CA ALA A 34 -6.40 -14.22 20.52
C ALA A 34 -6.52 -12.76 20.00
N ARG A 35 -6.17 -11.77 20.81
CA ARG A 35 -6.14 -10.36 20.40
C ARG A 35 -5.07 -10.11 19.32
N LYS A 36 -3.86 -10.63 19.51
CA LYS A 36 -2.77 -10.53 18.54
C LYS A 36 -3.15 -11.20 17.22
N SER A 37 -3.71 -12.40 17.26
CA SER A 37 -4.19 -13.11 16.06
C SER A 37 -5.23 -12.28 15.30
N LYS A 38 -6.23 -11.75 16.00
CA LYS A 38 -7.26 -10.90 15.39
C LYS A 38 -6.72 -9.60 14.79
N ALA A 39 -5.72 -8.99 15.44
CA ALA A 39 -5.07 -7.79 14.91
C ALA A 39 -4.26 -8.11 13.64
N ALA A 40 -3.53 -9.23 13.64
CA ALA A 40 -2.79 -9.70 12.47
C ALA A 40 -3.72 -10.08 11.30
N GLU A 41 -4.82 -10.77 11.56
CA GLU A 41 -5.83 -11.11 10.54
C GLU A 41 -6.43 -9.86 9.89
N LYS A 42 -6.77 -8.85 10.69
CA LYS A 42 -7.25 -7.57 10.16
C LYS A 42 -6.21 -6.89 9.27
N LEU A 43 -4.94 -6.87 9.71
CA LEU A 43 -3.87 -6.31 8.89
C LEU A 43 -3.73 -7.05 7.57
N VAL A 44 -3.72 -8.40 7.59
CA VAL A 44 -3.64 -9.21 6.37
C VAL A 44 -4.79 -8.92 5.41
N ASN A 45 -6.01 -8.74 5.93
CA ASN A 45 -7.18 -8.39 5.11
C ASN A 45 -7.07 -7.00 4.47
N GLU A 46 -6.42 -6.03 5.14
CA GLU A 46 -6.17 -4.70 4.56
C GLU A 46 -5.01 -4.71 3.55
N LEU A 47 -4.08 -5.66 3.67
CA LEU A 47 -2.99 -5.84 2.71
C LEU A 47 -3.51 -6.47 1.41
N ASP A 48 -4.34 -5.72 0.68
CA ASP A 48 -4.92 -6.15 -0.60
C ASP A 48 -3.82 -6.45 -1.62
N SER A 49 -3.72 -7.71 -2.00
CA SER A 49 -2.71 -8.18 -2.95
C SER A 49 -2.84 -7.52 -4.32
N ARG A 50 -4.05 -7.12 -4.76
CA ARG A 50 -4.28 -6.45 -6.05
C ARG A 50 -3.70 -5.04 -6.05
N PHE A 51 -3.92 -4.29 -4.97
CA PHE A 51 -3.36 -2.96 -4.80
C PHE A 51 -1.82 -2.97 -4.86
N PHE A 52 -1.19 -3.82 -4.06
CA PHE A 52 0.27 -3.94 -4.05
C PHE A 52 0.83 -4.51 -5.35
N LYS A 53 0.17 -5.50 -5.95
CA LYS A 53 0.55 -6.04 -7.26
C LYS A 53 0.47 -4.99 -8.35
N ALA A 54 -0.52 -4.10 -8.31
CA ALA A 54 -0.61 -2.99 -9.26
C ALA A 54 0.57 -2.01 -9.12
N LEU A 55 1.06 -1.78 -7.91
CA LEU A 55 2.20 -0.87 -7.65
C LEU A 55 3.57 -1.54 -7.77
N SER A 56 3.65 -2.86 -7.88
CA SER A 56 4.93 -3.58 -7.92
C SER A 56 5.66 -3.50 -9.26
N GLU A 57 4.98 -3.11 -10.33
CA GLU A 57 5.54 -3.04 -11.69
C GLU A 57 6.01 -1.62 -12.01
N PRO A 58 7.29 -1.40 -12.35
CA PRO A 58 7.84 -0.06 -12.60
C PRO A 58 7.06 0.75 -13.64
N VAL A 59 6.61 0.13 -14.73
CA VAL A 59 5.84 0.80 -15.77
C VAL A 59 4.55 1.40 -15.23
N ARG A 60 3.86 0.72 -14.32
CA ARG A 60 2.62 1.22 -13.72
C ARG A 60 2.88 2.39 -12.77
N VAL A 61 4.01 2.38 -12.09
CA VAL A 61 4.43 3.52 -11.25
C VAL A 61 4.73 4.75 -12.11
N GLU A 62 5.36 4.57 -13.28
CA GLU A 62 5.59 5.68 -14.22
C GLU A 62 4.28 6.19 -14.84
N ILE A 63 3.32 5.32 -15.17
CA ILE A 63 1.98 5.73 -15.61
C ILE A 63 1.27 6.54 -14.51
N LEU A 64 1.31 6.05 -13.26
CA LEU A 64 0.72 6.76 -12.11
C LEU A 64 1.32 8.16 -11.96
N LYS A 65 2.66 8.25 -11.97
CA LYS A 65 3.39 9.51 -11.92
C LYS A 65 3.00 10.44 -13.09
N PHE A 66 2.90 9.91 -14.29
CA PHE A 66 2.52 10.68 -15.46
C PHE A 66 1.12 11.29 -15.30
N LEU A 67 0.14 10.49 -14.86
CA LEU A 67 -1.24 10.96 -14.61
C LEU A 67 -1.31 11.96 -13.44
N MET A 68 -0.53 11.76 -12.39
CA MET A 68 -0.46 12.72 -11.27
C MET A 68 0.05 14.10 -11.72
N LEU A 69 0.95 14.14 -12.70
CA LEU A 69 1.54 15.40 -13.20
C LEU A 69 0.68 16.08 -14.26
N ASN A 70 -0.02 15.30 -15.09
CA ASN A 70 -0.73 15.81 -16.27
C ASN A 70 -2.26 15.77 -16.13
N GLY A 71 -2.79 15.12 -15.08
CA GLY A 71 -4.23 14.92 -14.89
C GLY A 71 -4.82 13.88 -15.84
N CYS A 72 -6.10 14.02 -16.10
CA CYS A 72 -6.89 13.12 -16.92
C CYS A 72 -6.38 13.08 -18.38
N CYS A 73 -5.97 11.89 -18.87
CA CYS A 73 -5.40 11.69 -20.20
C CYS A 73 -6.00 10.48 -20.91
N ASP A 74 -6.09 10.54 -22.24
CA ASP A 74 -6.44 9.39 -23.07
C ASP A 74 -5.24 8.43 -23.24
N ILE A 75 -5.54 7.18 -23.60
CA ILE A 75 -4.51 6.13 -23.78
C ILE A 75 -3.46 6.48 -24.83
N GLY A 76 -3.83 7.23 -25.89
CA GLY A 76 -2.89 7.67 -26.93
C GLY A 76 -1.85 8.62 -26.35
N THR A 77 -2.29 9.60 -25.58
CA THR A 77 -1.43 10.56 -24.89
C THR A 77 -0.50 9.86 -23.90
N ILE A 78 -1.01 8.91 -23.11
CA ILE A 78 -0.18 8.14 -22.18
C ILE A 78 0.88 7.33 -22.96
N ALA A 79 0.47 6.57 -23.98
CA ALA A 79 1.37 5.71 -24.74
C ALA A 79 2.46 6.48 -25.50
N ASN A 80 2.15 7.68 -25.99
CA ASN A 80 3.14 8.52 -26.69
C ASN A 80 4.24 9.06 -25.75
N ASN A 81 4.02 9.02 -24.44
CA ASN A 81 4.97 9.47 -23.43
C ASN A 81 5.66 8.32 -22.67
N MET A 82 5.44 7.09 -23.11
CA MET A 82 6.00 5.87 -22.51
C MET A 82 6.81 5.10 -23.57
N PRO A 83 7.85 4.37 -23.17
CA PRO A 83 8.64 3.55 -24.10
C PRO A 83 7.93 2.26 -24.55
N GLN A 84 6.80 1.90 -23.93
CA GLN A 84 6.05 0.69 -24.22
C GLN A 84 4.97 0.91 -25.29
N ASP A 85 4.68 -0.15 -26.05
CA ASP A 85 3.60 -0.14 -27.02
C ASP A 85 2.24 0.13 -26.39
N ARG A 86 1.35 0.78 -27.14
CA ARG A 86 -0.02 1.10 -26.70
C ARG A 86 -0.80 -0.12 -26.17
N SER A 87 -0.59 -1.29 -26.75
CA SER A 87 -1.23 -2.53 -26.30
C SER A 87 -0.76 -2.97 -24.92
N VAL A 88 0.52 -2.74 -24.62
CA VAL A 88 1.12 -3.02 -23.30
C VAL A 88 0.60 -2.01 -22.29
N ILE A 89 0.58 -0.72 -22.62
CA ILE A 89 0.01 0.35 -21.78
C ILE A 89 -1.46 0.05 -21.47
N SER A 90 -2.26 -0.40 -22.46
CA SER A 90 -3.66 -0.77 -22.23
C SER A 90 -3.83 -1.86 -21.16
N ARG A 91 -2.96 -2.88 -21.14
CA ARG A 91 -2.99 -3.94 -20.10
C ARG A 91 -2.62 -3.39 -18.72
N HIS A 92 -1.63 -2.51 -18.66
CA HIS A 92 -1.26 -1.86 -17.40
C HIS A 92 -2.40 -1.00 -16.86
N LEU A 93 -3.04 -0.19 -17.71
CA LEU A 93 -4.19 0.62 -17.32
C LEU A 93 -5.37 -0.24 -16.82
N SER A 94 -5.68 -1.36 -17.51
CA SER A 94 -6.70 -2.31 -17.05
C SER A 94 -6.38 -2.86 -15.66
N THR A 95 -5.14 -3.29 -15.42
CA THR A 95 -4.71 -3.78 -14.10
C THR A 95 -4.82 -2.71 -13.01
N MET A 96 -4.52 -1.46 -13.33
CA MET A 96 -4.63 -0.34 -12.38
C MET A 96 -6.08 0.04 -12.10
N LEU A 97 -6.97 -0.05 -13.10
CA LEU A 97 -8.43 0.11 -12.94
C LEU A 97 -8.99 -0.99 -12.03
N ASP A 98 -8.63 -2.26 -12.29
CA ASP A 98 -9.09 -3.41 -11.49
C ASP A 98 -8.61 -3.33 -10.03
N ALA A 99 -7.51 -2.65 -9.79
CA ALA A 99 -6.98 -2.39 -8.45
C ALA A 99 -7.60 -1.15 -7.78
N GLY A 100 -8.41 -0.36 -8.49
CA GLY A 100 -9.03 0.87 -8.02
C GLY A 100 -8.09 2.08 -7.95
N LEU A 101 -6.89 1.99 -8.54
CA LEU A 101 -5.93 3.10 -8.56
C LEU A 101 -6.31 4.20 -9.55
N LEU A 102 -7.05 3.84 -10.60
CA LEU A 102 -7.48 4.74 -11.66
C LEU A 102 -9.00 4.73 -11.77
N THR A 103 -9.53 5.82 -12.29
CA THR A 103 -10.87 5.92 -12.86
C THR A 103 -10.79 6.00 -14.37
N CYS A 104 -11.86 5.64 -15.08
CA CYS A 104 -11.94 5.74 -16.52
C CYS A 104 -13.28 6.34 -16.93
N ILE A 105 -13.22 7.42 -17.69
CA ILE A 105 -14.40 8.05 -18.31
C ILE A 105 -14.35 7.81 -19.80
N LYS A 106 -15.45 7.32 -20.38
CA LYS A 106 -15.59 7.11 -21.82
C LYS A 106 -16.34 8.29 -22.45
N GLU A 107 -15.68 8.97 -23.36
CA GLU A 107 -16.26 10.04 -24.18
C GLU A 107 -16.13 9.72 -25.67
N SER A 108 -17.26 9.45 -26.33
CA SER A 108 -17.27 9.02 -27.73
C SER A 108 -16.41 7.80 -28.00
N ARG A 109 -15.30 8.01 -28.71
CA ARG A 109 -14.32 6.95 -29.09
C ARG A 109 -13.12 6.88 -28.16
N TYR A 110 -13.02 7.79 -27.20
CA TYR A 110 -11.87 7.92 -26.33
C TYR A 110 -12.18 7.46 -24.91
N SER A 111 -11.20 6.86 -24.29
CA SER A 111 -11.22 6.51 -22.86
C SER A 111 -10.16 7.34 -22.18
N TYR A 112 -10.60 8.14 -21.22
CA TYR A 112 -9.76 9.02 -20.41
C TYR A 112 -9.53 8.38 -19.05
N TYR A 113 -8.30 8.39 -18.61
CA TYR A 113 -7.85 7.79 -17.36
C TYR A 113 -7.37 8.88 -16.42
N ASP A 114 -7.75 8.76 -15.15
CA ASP A 114 -7.30 9.65 -14.08
C ASP A 114 -6.98 8.84 -12.83
N VAL A 115 -6.17 9.41 -11.94
CA VAL A 115 -5.85 8.79 -10.66
C VAL A 115 -7.01 8.94 -9.70
N ASP A 116 -7.50 7.84 -9.13
CA ASP A 116 -8.42 7.91 -7.99
C ASP A 116 -7.65 8.26 -6.71
N SER A 117 -7.35 9.55 -6.58
CA SER A 117 -6.58 10.09 -5.47
C SER A 117 -7.24 9.82 -4.11
N GLN A 118 -8.58 9.82 -4.06
CA GLN A 118 -9.31 9.58 -2.83
C GLN A 118 -9.21 8.10 -2.41
N PHE A 119 -9.39 7.19 -3.35
CA PHE A 119 -9.21 5.76 -3.08
C PHE A 119 -7.78 5.47 -2.64
N PHE A 120 -6.78 6.02 -3.36
CA PHE A 120 -5.37 5.82 -3.07
C PHE A 120 -5.02 6.30 -1.65
N LEU A 121 -5.47 7.50 -1.28
CA LEU A 121 -5.25 8.07 0.05
C LEU A 121 -5.94 7.23 1.14
N ASN A 122 -7.21 6.91 0.96
CA ASN A 122 -7.98 6.13 1.93
C ASN A 122 -7.36 4.74 2.14
N LYS A 123 -6.93 4.08 1.06
CA LYS A 123 -6.33 2.74 1.13
C LYS A 123 -4.99 2.75 1.87
N THR A 124 -4.12 3.72 1.56
CA THR A 124 -2.82 3.85 2.24
C THR A 124 -2.98 4.21 3.71
N GLN A 125 -3.92 5.08 4.06
CA GLN A 125 -4.23 5.43 5.45
C GLN A 125 -4.78 4.22 6.22
N ALA A 126 -5.71 3.46 5.64
CA ALA A 126 -6.25 2.26 6.28
C ALA A 126 -5.16 1.23 6.58
N ILE A 127 -4.25 0.99 5.64
CA ILE A 127 -3.10 0.11 5.83
C ILE A 127 -2.20 0.61 6.98
N ALA A 128 -1.84 1.89 6.96
CA ALA A 128 -1.00 2.50 8.00
C ALA A 128 -1.64 2.38 9.39
N GLU A 129 -2.94 2.63 9.51
CA GLU A 129 -3.67 2.50 10.76
C GLU A 129 -3.74 1.05 11.26
N GLN A 130 -3.91 0.06 10.37
CA GLN A 130 -3.91 -1.35 10.78
C GLN A 130 -2.50 -1.82 11.19
N ILE A 131 -1.45 -1.37 10.52
CA ILE A 131 -0.07 -1.63 10.93
C ILE A 131 0.17 -1.07 12.33
N LYS A 132 -0.21 0.19 12.59
CA LYS A 132 -0.07 0.83 13.89
C LYS A 132 -0.82 0.07 14.99
N LYS A 133 -2.07 -0.33 14.74
CA LYS A 133 -2.86 -1.13 15.70
C LYS A 133 -2.21 -2.48 15.97
N CYS A 134 -1.73 -3.16 14.92
CA CYS A 134 -1.05 -4.45 15.07
C CYS A 134 0.22 -4.31 15.91
N ILE A 135 1.03 -3.27 15.69
CA ILE A 135 2.24 -2.99 16.48
C ILE A 135 1.87 -2.75 17.95
N MET A 136 0.86 -1.93 18.21
CA MET A 136 0.43 -1.62 19.59
C MET A 136 -0.08 -2.84 20.35
N GLU A 137 -0.77 -3.77 19.67
CA GLU A 137 -1.27 -5.01 20.28
C GLU A 137 -0.18 -6.08 20.41
N CYS A 138 0.75 -6.16 19.45
CA CYS A 138 1.80 -7.18 19.42
C CYS A 138 3.04 -6.79 20.23
N CYS A 139 3.40 -5.50 20.22
CA CYS A 139 4.59 -4.94 20.87
C CYS A 139 4.22 -3.64 21.58
N PRO A 140 3.44 -3.69 22.70
CA PRO A 140 3.12 -2.49 23.43
C PRO A 140 4.40 -1.83 23.94
N PRO A 141 4.49 -0.47 23.93
CA PRO A 141 5.64 0.23 24.46
C PRO A 141 5.84 -0.14 25.94
N ALA A 142 7.08 -0.37 26.33
CA ALA A 142 7.44 -0.60 27.73
C ALA A 142 6.98 0.60 28.57
N LYS A 143 6.31 0.32 29.70
CA LYS A 143 5.88 1.35 30.66
C LYS A 143 7.07 1.89 31.43
#